data_928257527e0f9f4afa37da4017ee77f4
#
_entry.id   928257527e0f9f4afa37da4017ee77f4
#
_cell.length_a   1.000
_cell.length_b   1.000
_cell.length_c   1.000
_cell.angle_alpha   90.00
_cell.angle_beta   90.00
_cell.angle_gamma   90.00
#
_symmetry.space_group_name_H-M   'P 1'
#
loop_
_entity.id
_entity.type
_entity.pdbx_description
1 polymer ?
#
loop_
_entity_poly.entity_id
_entity_poly.type
_entity_poly.pdbx_seq_one_letter_code
_entity_poly.pdbx_strand_id
1 'polypeptide(L)'
;LAAGFLAGKFAAIAGAGFAKNLRHDEFEKVQGFSFTNIDKFSTGSIITRLTTDVTNLQNAYSMIIRLGVRAPIMMIVAWIFSFRISPSISLVFLACIPVLAFGLCGLAVYVHPVFERVFHTYDKLNNVVDENLQGIRVVKSYTRESHEIAKFGRISQRIYKDFSKADRVMSFNNPLMMVCVYVSMILIAWMGSKQIVASGNNAALGLTTGDLTALVTYAMQILMAMMMLSMVFVMCIISQASAERICQVLNEESTVTNPANPIKEVADGSIEFDNVDFRYSDNSEKPVLDNINLKIRSGMTVGIVGGTGSAKSSLVQLVPRLYDVTDGSLKVGGVDVRDYDMEALRDQVAMVLQKNVLFSGTIKENLRWGNPNATQEQIEQAC
;
A
#
# COMPACT_ATOMS: atom_id res chain seq x y z
N LEU A 1 24.86 4.61 -25.69
CA LEU A 1 25.04 3.47 -24.78
C LEU A 1 25.35 3.91 -23.36
N ALA A 2 26.39 4.76 -23.12
CA ALA A 2 26.80 5.23 -21.80
C ALA A 2 25.64 5.93 -21.04
N ALA A 3 24.93 6.86 -21.67
CA ALA A 3 23.79 7.57 -21.07
C ALA A 3 22.64 6.61 -20.66
N GLY A 4 22.37 5.58 -21.49
CA GLY A 4 21.35 4.58 -21.17
C GLY A 4 21.73 3.70 -19.97
N PHE A 5 23.01 3.34 -19.87
CA PHE A 5 23.53 2.60 -18.73
C PHE A 5 23.44 3.42 -17.43
N LEU A 6 23.88 4.70 -17.47
CA LEU A 6 23.81 5.60 -16.34
C LEU A 6 22.36 5.84 -15.90
N ALA A 7 21.45 6.08 -16.85
CA ALA A 7 20.02 6.23 -16.54
C ALA A 7 19.45 4.98 -15.86
N GLY A 8 19.80 3.77 -16.34
CA GLY A 8 19.39 2.53 -15.71
C GLY A 8 19.93 2.37 -14.27
N LYS A 9 21.21 2.66 -14.06
CA LYS A 9 21.87 2.61 -12.76
C LYS A 9 21.24 3.57 -11.76
N PHE A 10 21.06 4.84 -12.14
CA PHE A 10 20.48 5.84 -11.25
C PHE A 10 19.01 5.59 -10.98
N ALA A 11 18.23 5.11 -11.95
CA ALA A 11 16.84 4.73 -11.74
C ALA A 11 16.70 3.57 -10.74
N ALA A 12 17.62 2.58 -10.81
CA ALA A 12 17.62 1.47 -9.86
C ALA A 12 17.97 1.93 -8.43
N ILE A 13 18.99 2.80 -8.29
CA ILE A 13 19.39 3.36 -7.00
C ILE A 13 18.24 4.22 -6.42
N ALA A 14 17.64 5.08 -7.23
CA ALA A 14 16.53 5.93 -6.82
C ALA A 14 15.31 5.10 -6.40
N GLY A 15 14.95 4.06 -7.18
CA GLY A 15 13.84 3.17 -6.84
C GLY A 15 14.06 2.38 -5.54
N ALA A 16 15.26 1.85 -5.34
CA ALA A 16 15.61 1.14 -4.10
C ALA A 16 15.65 2.10 -2.90
N GLY A 17 16.20 3.31 -3.07
CA GLY A 17 16.24 4.35 -2.04
C GLY A 17 14.83 4.81 -1.66
N PHE A 18 13.96 5.05 -2.63
CA PHE A 18 12.56 5.37 -2.40
C PHE A 18 11.85 4.29 -1.56
N ALA A 19 11.98 3.02 -1.96
CA ALA A 19 11.35 1.92 -1.23
C ALA A 19 11.92 1.72 0.18
N LYS A 20 13.24 1.96 0.36
CA LYS A 20 13.87 1.94 1.69
C LYS A 20 13.26 2.98 2.61
N ASN A 21 13.19 4.23 2.14
CA ASN A 21 12.66 5.34 2.95
C ASN A 21 11.17 5.13 3.24
N LEU A 22 10.39 4.73 2.24
CA LEU A 22 8.96 4.48 2.41
C LEU A 22 8.67 3.38 3.44
N ARG A 23 9.43 2.27 3.43
CA ARG A 23 9.32 1.22 4.46
C ARG A 23 9.72 1.73 5.85
N HIS A 24 10.73 2.58 5.91
CA HIS A 24 11.16 3.19 7.16
C HIS A 24 10.07 4.07 7.75
N ASP A 25 9.55 5.00 6.94
CA ASP A 25 8.51 5.95 7.36
C ASP A 25 7.21 5.23 7.77
N GLU A 26 6.78 4.20 6.99
CA GLU A 26 5.63 3.38 7.36
C GLU A 26 5.86 2.60 8.65
N PHE A 27 7.04 1.99 8.82
CA PHE A 27 7.36 1.23 10.02
C PHE A 27 7.42 2.12 11.26
N GLU A 28 8.07 3.28 11.15
CA GLU A 28 8.12 4.29 12.22
C GLU A 28 6.71 4.76 12.59
N LYS A 29 5.88 5.03 11.59
CA LYS A 29 4.49 5.44 11.81
C LYS A 29 3.67 4.37 12.54
N VAL A 30 3.81 3.10 12.15
CA VAL A 30 3.13 1.96 12.79
C VAL A 30 3.60 1.76 14.23
N GLN A 31 4.89 2.00 14.53
CA GLN A 31 5.40 1.93 15.90
C GLN A 31 4.79 3.02 16.80
N GLY A 32 4.41 4.16 16.23
CA GLY A 32 3.72 5.25 16.94
C GLY A 32 2.21 5.05 17.11
N PHE A 33 1.62 3.98 16.57
CA PHE A 33 0.18 3.73 16.65
C PHE A 33 -0.26 3.33 18.05
N SER A 34 -1.44 3.79 18.46
CA SER A 34 -2.17 3.26 19.59
C SER A 34 -2.78 1.88 19.27
N PHE A 35 -3.22 1.16 20.30
CA PHE A 35 -3.92 -0.11 20.09
C PHE A 35 -5.20 0.06 19.25
N THR A 36 -5.91 1.16 19.42
CA THR A 36 -7.09 1.49 18.59
C THR A 36 -6.75 1.58 17.11
N ASN A 37 -5.61 2.21 16.76
CA ASN A 37 -5.16 2.27 15.37
C ASN A 37 -4.74 0.90 14.85
N ILE A 38 -4.05 0.08 15.68
CA ILE A 38 -3.64 -1.28 15.30
C ILE A 38 -4.86 -2.18 15.07
N ASP A 39 -5.91 -2.06 15.88
CA ASP A 39 -7.15 -2.81 15.73
C ASP A 39 -7.91 -2.44 14.45
N LYS A 40 -7.79 -1.20 13.98
CA LYS A 40 -8.34 -0.72 12.70
C LYS A 40 -7.68 -1.40 11.50
N PHE A 41 -6.38 -1.67 11.59
CA PHE A 41 -5.60 -2.35 10.56
C PHE A 41 -5.28 -3.78 11.01
N SER A 42 -5.69 -4.80 10.25
CA SER A 42 -5.24 -6.17 10.56
C SER A 42 -3.72 -6.29 10.37
N THR A 43 -3.07 -7.11 11.20
CA THR A 43 -1.61 -7.37 11.11
C THR A 43 -1.19 -7.80 9.71
N GLY A 44 -1.98 -8.68 9.06
CA GLY A 44 -1.75 -9.11 7.68
C GLY A 44 -1.82 -7.96 6.67
N SER A 45 -2.72 -7.00 6.88
CA SER A 45 -2.83 -5.80 6.04
C SER A 45 -1.59 -4.90 6.17
N ILE A 46 -1.09 -4.68 7.39
CA ILE A 46 0.14 -3.90 7.62
C ILE A 46 1.35 -4.57 6.97
N ILE A 47 1.50 -5.90 7.12
CA ILE A 47 2.58 -6.65 6.47
C ILE A 47 2.52 -6.51 4.95
N THR A 48 1.33 -6.62 4.36
CA THR A 48 1.16 -6.48 2.90
C THR A 48 1.55 -5.09 2.42
N ARG A 49 1.22 -4.03 3.18
CA ARG A 49 1.58 -2.64 2.87
C ARG A 49 3.09 -2.44 2.90
N LEU A 50 3.76 -2.87 3.97
CA LEU A 50 5.22 -2.78 4.13
C LEU A 50 6.02 -3.62 3.10
N THR A 51 5.43 -4.65 2.52
CA THR A 51 6.11 -5.57 1.60
C THR A 51 5.66 -5.40 0.16
N THR A 52 4.46 -5.89 -0.15
CA THR A 52 3.94 -5.97 -1.53
C THR A 52 3.62 -4.59 -2.09
N ASP A 53 2.92 -3.74 -1.33
CA ASP A 53 2.51 -2.42 -1.81
C ASP A 53 3.71 -1.50 -2.04
N VAL A 54 4.68 -1.49 -1.11
CA VAL A 54 5.94 -0.74 -1.33
C VAL A 54 6.70 -1.27 -2.55
N THR A 55 6.70 -2.59 -2.79
CA THR A 55 7.36 -3.17 -3.97
C THR A 55 6.65 -2.76 -5.27
N ASN A 56 5.32 -2.70 -5.28
CA ASN A 56 4.55 -2.20 -6.42
C ASN A 56 4.89 -0.73 -6.72
N LEU A 57 4.94 0.12 -5.69
CA LEU A 57 5.33 1.51 -5.85
C LEU A 57 6.78 1.66 -6.32
N GLN A 58 7.71 0.87 -5.79
CA GLN A 58 9.10 0.85 -6.23
C GLN A 58 9.22 0.55 -7.73
N ASN A 59 8.48 -0.46 -8.20
CA ASN A 59 8.47 -0.84 -9.61
C ASN A 59 7.88 0.26 -10.49
N ALA A 60 6.75 0.86 -10.08
CA ALA A 60 6.13 1.98 -10.77
C ALA A 60 7.07 3.19 -10.84
N TYR A 61 7.65 3.58 -9.71
CA TYR A 61 8.60 4.70 -9.63
C TYR A 61 9.82 4.49 -10.53
N SER A 62 10.43 3.31 -10.48
CA SER A 62 11.57 2.97 -11.35
C SER A 62 11.19 2.99 -12.84
N MET A 63 9.99 2.54 -13.18
CA MET A 63 9.48 2.55 -14.54
C MET A 63 9.18 3.96 -15.04
N ILE A 64 8.55 4.80 -14.19
CA ILE A 64 8.25 6.21 -14.50
C ILE A 64 9.55 6.95 -14.79
N ILE A 65 10.57 6.85 -13.94
CA ILE A 65 11.85 7.54 -14.14
C ILE A 65 12.53 7.06 -15.42
N ARG A 66 12.57 5.76 -15.66
CA ARG A 66 13.32 5.18 -16.78
C ARG A 66 12.60 5.31 -18.13
N LEU A 67 11.32 4.96 -18.17
CA LEU A 67 10.54 4.91 -19.41
C LEU A 67 9.65 6.15 -19.58
N GLY A 68 9.05 6.64 -18.50
CA GLY A 68 8.16 7.80 -18.52
C GLY A 68 8.87 9.09 -18.94
N VAL A 69 10.16 9.25 -18.64
CA VAL A 69 10.97 10.39 -19.09
C VAL A 69 11.52 10.14 -20.50
N ARG A 70 12.00 8.92 -20.77
CA ARG A 70 12.62 8.59 -22.05
C ARG A 70 11.62 8.63 -23.23
N ALA A 71 10.43 8.07 -23.05
CA ALA A 71 9.48 7.91 -24.12
C ALA A 71 8.97 9.25 -24.70
N PRO A 72 8.56 10.27 -23.91
CA PRO A 72 8.20 11.58 -24.46
C PRO A 72 9.34 12.26 -25.19
N ILE A 73 10.57 12.17 -24.67
CA ILE A 73 11.74 12.77 -25.30
C ILE A 73 12.00 12.11 -26.66
N MET A 74 11.98 10.78 -26.74
CA MET A 74 12.13 10.05 -28.01
C MET A 74 11.05 10.43 -29.02
N MET A 75 9.81 10.53 -28.56
CA MET A 75 8.68 10.91 -29.41
C MET A 75 8.82 12.33 -29.97
N ILE A 76 9.17 13.30 -29.12
CA ILE A 76 9.35 14.71 -29.54
C ILE A 76 10.54 14.83 -30.51
N VAL A 77 11.68 14.19 -30.21
CA VAL A 77 12.86 14.23 -31.08
C VAL A 77 12.56 13.60 -32.43
N ALA A 78 11.95 12.42 -32.45
CA ALA A 78 11.58 11.75 -33.70
C ALA A 78 10.57 12.58 -34.51
N TRP A 79 9.61 13.23 -33.85
CA TRP A 79 8.65 14.12 -34.51
C TRP A 79 9.32 15.35 -35.09
N ILE A 80 10.25 16.01 -34.39
CA ILE A 80 10.99 17.19 -34.88
C ILE A 80 11.82 16.82 -36.13
N PHE A 81 12.52 15.71 -36.10
CA PHE A 81 13.31 15.26 -37.25
C PHE A 81 12.42 14.87 -38.42
N SER A 82 11.30 14.20 -38.20
CA SER A 82 10.30 13.91 -39.23
C SER A 82 9.73 15.18 -39.83
N PHE A 83 9.42 16.20 -39.02
CA PHE A 83 8.90 17.48 -39.49
C PHE A 83 9.88 18.25 -40.37
N ARG A 84 11.19 18.14 -40.09
CA ARG A 84 12.24 18.73 -40.94
C ARG A 84 12.34 18.10 -42.32
N ILE A 85 12.03 16.80 -42.43
CA ILE A 85 12.07 16.09 -43.70
C ILE A 85 10.84 16.38 -44.51
N SER A 86 9.64 16.20 -43.96
CA SER A 86 8.37 16.47 -44.63
C SER A 86 7.28 16.89 -43.61
N PRO A 87 6.93 18.19 -43.53
CA PRO A 87 5.86 18.65 -42.65
C PRO A 87 4.51 17.96 -42.91
N SER A 88 4.19 17.70 -44.17
CA SER A 88 2.92 17.07 -44.55
C SER A 88 2.80 15.64 -44.06
N ILE A 89 3.89 14.87 -44.10
CA ILE A 89 3.91 13.46 -43.61
C ILE A 89 3.95 13.44 -42.09
N SER A 90 4.62 14.39 -41.45
CA SER A 90 4.72 14.43 -39.98
C SER A 90 3.39 14.75 -39.28
N LEU A 91 2.41 15.35 -39.98
CA LEU A 91 1.04 15.53 -39.49
C LEU A 91 0.31 14.20 -39.24
N VAL A 92 0.69 13.12 -39.95
CA VAL A 92 0.13 11.80 -39.70
C VAL A 92 0.43 11.35 -38.26
N PHE A 93 1.64 11.63 -37.76
CA PHE A 93 1.99 11.31 -36.37
C PHE A 93 1.21 12.16 -35.37
N LEU A 94 1.03 13.45 -35.66
CA LEU A 94 0.26 14.36 -34.83
C LEU A 94 -1.22 13.94 -34.74
N ALA A 95 -1.77 13.32 -35.77
CA ALA A 95 -3.11 12.75 -35.75
C ALA A 95 -3.20 11.42 -34.98
N CYS A 96 -2.18 10.57 -35.09
CA CYS A 96 -2.18 9.28 -34.42
C CYS A 96 -2.00 9.38 -32.89
N ILE A 97 -1.24 10.35 -32.38
CA ILE A 97 -0.98 10.54 -30.95
C ILE A 97 -2.30 10.77 -30.18
N PRO A 98 -3.20 11.70 -30.54
CA PRO A 98 -4.47 11.87 -29.87
C PRO A 98 -5.36 10.63 -29.92
N VAL A 99 -5.43 9.95 -31.07
CA VAL A 99 -6.24 8.74 -31.23
C VAL A 99 -5.80 7.67 -30.24
N LEU A 100 -4.49 7.44 -30.11
CA LEU A 100 -3.94 6.51 -29.13
C LEU A 100 -4.16 7.00 -27.70
N ALA A 101 -3.95 8.26 -27.42
CA ALA A 101 -4.17 8.83 -26.07
C ALA A 101 -5.63 8.66 -25.63
N PHE A 102 -6.60 8.98 -26.48
CA PHE A 102 -8.02 8.78 -26.19
C PHE A 102 -8.37 7.30 -26.04
N GLY A 103 -7.83 6.43 -26.89
CA GLY A 103 -8.01 4.99 -26.77
C GLY A 103 -7.50 4.45 -25.44
N LEU A 104 -6.28 4.83 -25.04
CA LEU A 104 -5.65 4.43 -23.79
C LEU A 104 -6.40 4.98 -22.56
N CYS A 105 -6.77 6.27 -22.58
CA CYS A 105 -7.55 6.85 -21.49
C CYS A 105 -8.93 6.19 -21.36
N GLY A 106 -9.61 5.90 -22.46
CA GLY A 106 -10.88 5.19 -22.46
C GLY A 106 -10.79 3.78 -21.88
N LEU A 107 -9.74 3.04 -22.26
CA LEU A 107 -9.44 1.71 -21.69
C LEU A 107 -9.18 1.81 -20.18
N ALA A 108 -8.40 2.79 -19.75
CA ALA A 108 -8.06 2.98 -18.34
C ALA A 108 -9.29 3.29 -17.48
N VAL A 109 -10.10 4.25 -17.90
CA VAL A 109 -11.33 4.63 -17.18
C VAL A 109 -12.30 3.46 -17.05
N TYR A 110 -12.37 2.60 -18.08
CA TYR A 110 -13.22 1.42 -18.04
C TYR A 110 -12.67 0.31 -17.15
N VAL A 111 -11.35 0.10 -17.13
CA VAL A 111 -10.71 -1.02 -16.44
C VAL A 111 -10.50 -0.72 -14.95
N HIS A 112 -10.27 0.53 -14.58
CA HIS A 112 -10.04 0.96 -13.19
C HIS A 112 -11.09 0.42 -12.19
N PRO A 113 -12.41 0.62 -12.37
CA PRO A 113 -13.40 0.13 -11.42
C PRO A 113 -13.53 -1.40 -11.39
N VAL A 114 -13.04 -2.09 -12.42
CA VAL A 114 -13.00 -3.56 -12.44
C VAL A 114 -11.85 -4.05 -11.56
N PHE A 115 -10.67 -3.44 -11.66
CA PHE A 115 -9.54 -3.78 -10.79
C PHE A 115 -9.83 -3.49 -9.31
N GLU A 116 -10.48 -2.37 -9.02
CA GLU A 116 -10.89 -2.05 -7.65
C GLU A 116 -11.77 -3.15 -7.04
N ARG A 117 -12.76 -3.65 -7.78
CA ARG A 117 -13.58 -4.80 -7.36
C ARG A 117 -12.77 -6.08 -7.20
N VAL A 118 -11.80 -6.33 -8.08
CA VAL A 118 -10.91 -7.49 -7.99
C VAL A 118 -10.12 -7.43 -6.68
N PHE A 119 -9.53 -6.30 -6.34
CA PHE A 119 -8.76 -6.13 -5.10
C PHE A 119 -9.62 -6.34 -3.86
N HIS A 120 -10.82 -5.75 -3.80
CA HIS A 120 -11.78 -6.01 -2.71
C HIS A 120 -12.19 -7.49 -2.59
N THR A 121 -12.23 -8.20 -3.72
CA THR A 121 -12.55 -9.64 -3.69
C THR A 121 -11.33 -10.47 -3.24
N TYR A 122 -10.10 -10.02 -3.54
CA TYR A 122 -8.88 -10.60 -2.98
C TYR A 122 -8.80 -10.45 -1.46
N ASP A 123 -9.17 -9.29 -0.91
CA ASP A 123 -9.23 -9.10 0.53
C ASP A 123 -10.19 -10.10 1.19
N LYS A 124 -11.37 -10.32 0.59
CA LYS A 124 -12.31 -11.35 1.05
C LYS A 124 -11.74 -12.76 0.95
N LEU A 125 -10.98 -13.06 -0.10
CA LEU A 125 -10.32 -14.35 -0.26
C LEU A 125 -9.29 -14.57 0.85
N ASN A 126 -8.45 -13.57 1.11
CA ASN A 126 -7.44 -13.62 2.16
C ASN A 126 -8.07 -13.84 3.54
N ASN A 127 -9.15 -13.12 3.85
CA ASN A 127 -9.88 -13.29 5.10
C ASN A 127 -10.45 -14.72 5.24
N VAL A 128 -10.98 -15.31 4.17
CA VAL A 128 -11.49 -16.69 4.19
C VAL A 128 -10.36 -17.69 4.37
N VAL A 129 -9.20 -17.45 3.76
CA VAL A 129 -8.01 -18.31 3.96
C VAL A 129 -7.54 -18.23 5.40
N ASP A 130 -7.42 -17.02 5.97
CA ASP A 130 -7.00 -16.82 7.34
C ASP A 130 -7.99 -17.46 8.34
N GLU A 131 -9.29 -17.22 8.18
CA GLU A 131 -10.36 -17.86 8.95
C GLU A 131 -10.25 -19.40 8.93
N ASN A 132 -10.04 -19.97 7.72
CA ASN A 132 -9.90 -21.41 7.55
C ASN A 132 -8.64 -21.98 8.19
N LEU A 133 -7.49 -21.28 8.07
CA LEU A 133 -6.23 -21.72 8.67
C LEU A 133 -6.30 -21.68 10.20
N GLN A 134 -6.88 -20.62 10.76
CA GLN A 134 -7.08 -20.52 12.22
C GLN A 134 -8.10 -21.53 12.72
N GLY A 135 -9.19 -21.74 11.98
CA GLY A 135 -10.27 -22.67 12.31
C GLY A 135 -10.11 -24.09 11.77
N ILE A 136 -8.94 -24.50 11.23
CA ILE A 136 -8.77 -25.76 10.52
C ILE A 136 -9.15 -27.00 11.36
N ARG A 137 -8.89 -26.95 12.66
CA ARG A 137 -9.26 -28.02 13.57
C ARG A 137 -10.78 -28.18 13.68
N VAL A 138 -11.52 -27.07 13.67
CA VAL A 138 -12.99 -27.05 13.69
C VAL A 138 -13.53 -27.60 12.38
N VAL A 139 -13.03 -27.15 11.24
CA VAL A 139 -13.41 -27.67 9.92
C VAL A 139 -13.23 -29.18 9.84
N LYS A 140 -12.08 -29.68 10.34
CA LYS A 140 -11.76 -31.11 10.38
C LYS A 140 -12.66 -31.89 11.34
N SER A 141 -12.90 -31.39 12.55
CA SER A 141 -13.72 -32.09 13.55
C SER A 141 -15.20 -32.19 13.14
N TYR A 142 -15.71 -31.25 12.35
CA TYR A 142 -17.09 -31.25 11.84
C TYR A 142 -17.21 -31.81 10.41
N THR A 143 -16.11 -32.26 9.80
CA THR A 143 -16.07 -32.82 8.44
C THR A 143 -16.68 -31.83 7.41
N ARG A 144 -16.33 -30.55 7.50
CA ARG A 144 -16.89 -29.47 6.67
C ARG A 144 -15.97 -29.00 5.55
N GLU A 145 -14.96 -29.78 5.17
CA GLU A 145 -14.01 -29.44 4.13
C GLU A 145 -14.68 -29.12 2.79
N SER A 146 -15.68 -29.92 2.39
CA SER A 146 -16.40 -29.68 1.13
C SER A 146 -17.14 -28.34 1.10
N HIS A 147 -17.68 -27.91 2.26
CA HIS A 147 -18.32 -26.61 2.39
C HIS A 147 -17.34 -25.47 2.22
N GLU A 148 -16.17 -25.54 2.89
CA GLU A 148 -15.15 -24.51 2.81
C GLU A 148 -14.49 -24.47 1.42
N ILE A 149 -14.25 -25.62 0.78
CA ILE A 149 -13.79 -25.69 -0.62
C ILE A 149 -14.81 -25.00 -1.56
N ALA A 150 -16.10 -25.22 -1.36
CA ALA A 150 -17.13 -24.58 -2.17
C ALA A 150 -17.23 -23.06 -1.89
N LYS A 151 -17.03 -22.61 -0.63
CA LYS A 151 -16.97 -21.19 -0.22
C LYS A 151 -15.79 -20.50 -0.92
N PHE A 152 -14.60 -21.06 -0.81
CA PHE A 152 -13.40 -20.58 -1.47
C PHE A 152 -13.54 -20.55 -3.00
N GLY A 153 -14.06 -21.64 -3.60
CA GLY A 153 -14.28 -21.78 -5.04
C GLY A 153 -15.20 -20.69 -5.60
N ARG A 154 -16.26 -20.31 -4.87
CA ARG A 154 -17.16 -19.22 -5.29
C ARG A 154 -16.46 -17.86 -5.33
N ILE A 155 -15.60 -17.58 -4.36
CA ILE A 155 -14.83 -16.31 -4.32
C ILE A 155 -13.77 -16.31 -5.43
N SER A 156 -13.02 -17.39 -5.56
CA SER A 156 -12.02 -17.57 -6.62
C SER A 156 -12.63 -17.44 -8.02
N GLN A 157 -13.83 -18.04 -8.23
CA GLN A 157 -14.56 -17.92 -9.49
C GLN A 157 -15.00 -16.48 -9.80
N ARG A 158 -15.32 -15.68 -8.78
CA ARG A 158 -15.65 -14.26 -8.95
C ARG A 158 -14.41 -13.47 -9.36
N ILE A 159 -13.28 -13.71 -8.68
CA ILE A 159 -11.98 -13.10 -9.06
C ILE A 159 -11.65 -13.43 -10.52
N TYR A 160 -11.76 -14.72 -10.90
CA TYR A 160 -11.52 -15.16 -12.27
C TYR A 160 -12.39 -14.41 -13.29
N LYS A 161 -13.69 -14.26 -13.03
CA LYS A 161 -14.61 -13.56 -13.94
C LYS A 161 -14.27 -12.09 -14.09
N ASP A 162 -14.01 -11.40 -12.98
CA ASP A 162 -13.72 -9.97 -12.98
C ASP A 162 -12.33 -9.72 -13.59
N PHE A 163 -11.32 -10.53 -13.22
CA PHE A 163 -9.98 -10.41 -13.79
C PHE A 163 -9.97 -10.71 -15.29
N SER A 164 -10.64 -11.78 -15.73
CA SER A 164 -10.76 -12.12 -17.15
C SER A 164 -11.48 -11.04 -17.95
N LYS A 165 -12.45 -10.33 -17.33
CA LYS A 165 -13.11 -9.20 -17.96
C LYS A 165 -12.16 -8.01 -18.12
N ALA A 166 -11.39 -7.69 -17.08
CA ALA A 166 -10.38 -6.63 -17.13
C ALA A 166 -9.32 -6.94 -18.18
N ASP A 167 -8.76 -8.15 -18.14
CA ASP A 167 -7.70 -8.59 -19.05
C ASP A 167 -8.13 -8.61 -20.51
N ARG A 168 -9.37 -9.06 -20.78
CA ARG A 168 -9.95 -9.01 -22.14
C ARG A 168 -10.02 -7.59 -22.70
N VAL A 169 -10.38 -6.61 -21.87
CA VAL A 169 -10.43 -5.21 -22.28
C VAL A 169 -9.01 -4.66 -22.45
N MET A 170 -8.10 -4.97 -21.54
CA MET A 170 -6.69 -4.58 -21.66
C MET A 170 -6.02 -5.21 -22.88
N SER A 171 -6.35 -6.44 -23.24
CA SER A 171 -5.83 -7.12 -24.44
C SER A 171 -6.18 -6.37 -25.72
N PHE A 172 -7.23 -5.51 -25.73
CA PHE A 172 -7.59 -4.68 -26.87
C PHE A 172 -6.58 -3.55 -27.13
N ASN A 173 -5.74 -3.22 -26.14
CA ASN A 173 -4.67 -2.25 -26.28
C ASN A 173 -3.69 -2.62 -27.42
N ASN A 174 -3.30 -3.88 -27.49
CA ASN A 174 -2.32 -4.35 -28.49
C ASN A 174 -2.84 -4.26 -29.93
N PRO A 175 -4.05 -4.74 -30.28
CA PRO A 175 -4.67 -4.51 -31.59
C PRO A 175 -4.82 -3.02 -31.95
N LEU A 176 -5.26 -2.17 -31.00
CA LEU A 176 -5.40 -0.73 -31.23
C LEU A 176 -4.06 -0.11 -31.62
N MET A 177 -2.99 -0.42 -30.92
CA MET A 177 -1.65 0.03 -31.22
C MET A 177 -1.20 -0.45 -32.61
N MET A 178 -1.39 -1.74 -32.93
CA MET A 178 -1.01 -2.31 -34.22
C MET A 178 -1.75 -1.68 -35.40
N VAL A 179 -3.03 -1.41 -35.24
CA VAL A 179 -3.82 -0.69 -36.27
C VAL A 179 -3.22 0.71 -36.52
N CYS A 180 -2.93 1.46 -35.43
CA CYS A 180 -2.29 2.79 -35.60
C CYS A 180 -0.93 2.70 -36.27
N VAL A 181 -0.10 1.68 -35.94
CA VAL A 181 1.19 1.42 -36.57
C VAL A 181 1.01 1.21 -38.09
N TYR A 182 0.19 0.22 -38.48
CA TYR A 182 0.04 -0.14 -39.88
C TYR A 182 -0.62 0.97 -40.69
N VAL A 183 -1.64 1.64 -40.14
CA VAL A 183 -2.28 2.78 -40.81
C VAL A 183 -1.28 3.92 -41.05
N SER A 184 -0.46 4.25 -40.02
CA SER A 184 0.59 5.26 -40.16
C SER A 184 1.62 4.87 -41.23
N MET A 185 2.07 3.62 -41.24
CA MET A 185 3.04 3.13 -42.22
C MET A 185 2.48 3.18 -43.67
N ILE A 186 1.24 2.77 -43.86
CA ILE A 186 0.56 2.83 -45.17
C ILE A 186 0.45 4.28 -45.66
N LEU A 187 0.04 5.19 -44.77
CA LEU A 187 -0.08 6.61 -45.10
C LEU A 187 1.26 7.26 -45.46
N ILE A 188 2.30 6.94 -44.66
CA ILE A 188 3.68 7.43 -44.90
C ILE A 188 4.20 6.90 -46.24
N ALA A 189 4.04 5.60 -46.52
CA ALA A 189 4.48 4.98 -47.75
C ALA A 189 3.72 5.59 -48.99
N TRP A 190 2.41 5.75 -48.83
CA TRP A 190 1.57 6.32 -49.92
C TRP A 190 1.89 7.81 -50.18
N MET A 191 1.94 8.65 -49.15
CA MET A 191 2.27 10.07 -49.29
C MET A 191 3.72 10.28 -49.73
N GLY A 192 4.66 9.48 -49.16
CA GLY A 192 6.06 9.54 -49.50
C GLY A 192 6.35 9.12 -50.93
N SER A 193 5.74 8.02 -51.41
CA SER A 193 5.89 7.59 -52.82
C SER A 193 5.42 8.66 -53.80
N LYS A 194 4.25 9.31 -53.53
CA LYS A 194 3.77 10.41 -54.35
C LYS A 194 4.76 11.55 -54.40
N GLN A 195 5.34 11.96 -53.29
CA GLN A 195 6.33 13.04 -53.23
C GLN A 195 7.65 12.66 -53.93
N ILE A 196 8.11 11.40 -53.80
CA ILE A 196 9.29 10.93 -54.51
C ILE A 196 9.13 10.89 -56.01
N VAL A 197 7.97 10.43 -56.50
CA VAL A 197 7.66 10.45 -57.94
C VAL A 197 7.58 11.89 -58.46
N ALA A 198 7.01 12.81 -57.73
CA ALA A 198 6.94 14.23 -58.08
C ALA A 198 8.31 14.93 -58.08
N SER A 199 9.24 14.55 -57.19
CA SER A 199 10.60 15.11 -57.11
C SER A 199 11.59 14.43 -58.04
N GLY A 200 11.23 13.31 -58.67
CA GLY A 200 12.15 12.51 -59.49
C GLY A 200 13.32 11.93 -58.65
N ASN A 201 13.13 11.72 -57.36
CA ASN A 201 14.15 11.28 -56.40
C ASN A 201 15.34 12.26 -56.25
N ASN A 202 15.10 13.55 -56.51
CA ASN A 202 16.12 14.59 -56.40
C ASN A 202 15.94 15.37 -55.08
N ALA A 203 16.94 15.38 -54.22
CA ALA A 203 16.93 16.05 -52.91
C ALA A 203 16.73 17.57 -53.01
N ALA A 204 17.09 18.20 -54.11
CA ALA A 204 16.86 19.63 -54.34
C ALA A 204 15.40 19.97 -54.70
N LEU A 205 14.62 18.98 -55.19
CA LEU A 205 13.24 19.16 -55.67
C LEU A 205 12.20 18.59 -54.68
N GLY A 206 12.60 17.80 -53.72
CA GLY A 206 11.70 17.23 -52.72
C GLY A 206 12.25 15.95 -52.06
N LEU A 207 11.34 15.04 -51.70
CA LEU A 207 11.61 13.85 -50.96
C LEU A 207 12.41 12.82 -51.77
N THR A 208 13.40 12.17 -51.11
CA THR A 208 14.17 11.05 -51.67
C THR A 208 13.76 9.72 -51.04
N THR A 209 14.18 8.61 -51.64
CA THR A 209 14.02 7.26 -51.05
C THR A 209 14.71 7.12 -49.70
N GLY A 210 15.86 7.80 -49.50
CA GLY A 210 16.56 7.86 -48.20
C GLY A 210 15.72 8.56 -47.16
N ASP A 211 15.08 9.68 -47.50
CA ASP A 211 14.17 10.41 -46.59
C ASP A 211 12.95 9.59 -46.21
N LEU A 212 12.39 8.82 -47.15
CA LEU A 212 11.26 7.92 -46.83
C LEU A 212 11.69 6.84 -45.84
N THR A 213 12.85 6.27 -46.02
CA THR A 213 13.40 5.27 -45.06
C THR A 213 13.62 5.88 -43.67
N ALA A 214 14.12 7.11 -43.61
CA ALA A 214 14.25 7.85 -42.34
C ALA A 214 12.88 8.12 -41.69
N LEU A 215 11.88 8.54 -42.45
CA LEU A 215 10.51 8.76 -41.97
C LEU A 215 9.88 7.47 -41.40
N VAL A 216 10.07 6.33 -42.06
CA VAL A 216 9.61 5.03 -41.56
C VAL A 216 10.32 4.68 -40.25
N THR A 217 11.63 4.97 -40.16
CA THR A 217 12.39 4.75 -38.90
C THR A 217 11.88 5.62 -37.76
N TYR A 218 11.61 6.92 -38.02
CA TYR A 218 11.01 7.82 -37.01
C TYR A 218 9.59 7.41 -36.65
N ALA A 219 8.81 6.90 -37.60
CA ALA A 219 7.50 6.32 -37.34
C ALA A 219 7.60 5.19 -36.30
N MET A 220 8.50 4.23 -36.53
CA MET A 220 8.74 3.13 -35.60
C MET A 220 9.19 3.62 -34.23
N GLN A 221 10.04 4.64 -34.16
CA GLN A 221 10.47 5.21 -32.88
C GLN A 221 9.33 5.87 -32.11
N ILE A 222 8.46 6.63 -32.78
CA ILE A 222 7.28 7.26 -32.17
C ILE A 222 6.35 6.19 -31.63
N LEU A 223 6.07 5.15 -32.43
CA LEU A 223 5.19 4.07 -32.02
C LEU A 223 5.76 3.25 -30.86
N MET A 224 7.05 2.96 -30.84
CA MET A 224 7.73 2.34 -29.69
C MET A 224 7.65 3.21 -28.43
N ALA A 225 7.81 4.53 -28.57
CA ALA A 225 7.67 5.47 -27.47
C ALA A 225 6.24 5.48 -26.91
N MET A 226 5.24 5.40 -27.77
CA MET A 226 3.82 5.28 -27.37
C MET A 226 3.55 3.96 -26.63
N MET A 227 4.12 2.84 -27.08
CA MET A 227 4.03 1.55 -26.37
C MET A 227 4.66 1.63 -24.97
N MET A 228 5.82 2.27 -24.84
CA MET A 228 6.46 2.49 -23.52
C MET A 228 5.57 3.36 -22.61
N LEU A 229 4.98 4.44 -23.14
CA LEU A 229 4.04 5.28 -22.38
C LEU A 229 2.80 4.52 -21.94
N SER A 230 2.23 3.69 -22.82
CA SER A 230 1.10 2.82 -22.47
C SER A 230 1.45 1.89 -21.30
N MET A 231 2.63 1.27 -21.32
CA MET A 231 3.09 0.38 -20.26
C MET A 231 3.28 1.13 -18.93
N VAL A 232 3.86 2.34 -18.96
CA VAL A 232 3.99 3.20 -17.77
C VAL A 232 2.62 3.55 -17.22
N PHE A 233 1.68 3.91 -18.08
CA PHE A 233 0.33 4.28 -17.69
C PHE A 233 -0.44 3.15 -17.00
N VAL A 234 -0.38 1.93 -17.56
CA VAL A 234 -0.95 0.73 -16.94
C VAL A 234 -0.33 0.47 -15.55
N MET A 235 0.99 0.60 -15.45
CA MET A 235 1.69 0.40 -14.18
C MET A 235 1.29 1.44 -13.12
N CYS A 236 1.08 2.70 -13.53
CA CYS A 236 0.57 3.75 -12.63
C CYS A 236 -0.81 3.39 -12.08
N ILE A 237 -1.73 2.91 -12.94
CA ILE A 237 -3.08 2.50 -12.52
C ILE A 237 -3.01 1.36 -11.49
N ILE A 238 -2.22 0.32 -11.76
CA ILE A 238 -2.07 -0.82 -10.85
C ILE A 238 -1.48 -0.37 -9.51
N SER A 239 -0.54 0.56 -9.53
CA SER A 239 0.15 1.03 -8.34
C SER A 239 -0.65 2.05 -7.53
N GLN A 240 -1.69 2.66 -8.11
CA GLN A 240 -2.53 3.65 -7.43
C GLN A 240 -3.18 3.06 -6.17
N ALA A 241 -3.76 1.86 -6.26
CA ALA A 241 -4.38 1.19 -5.13
C ALA A 241 -3.37 0.89 -3.98
N SER A 242 -2.13 0.52 -4.35
CA SER A 242 -1.05 0.35 -3.37
C SER A 242 -0.65 1.67 -2.73
N ALA A 243 -0.59 2.77 -3.50
CA ALA A 243 -0.31 4.11 -3.00
C ALA A 243 -1.37 4.58 -2.00
N GLU A 244 -2.65 4.40 -2.32
CA GLU A 244 -3.76 4.76 -1.45
C GLU A 244 -3.71 4.03 -0.11
N ARG A 245 -3.41 2.72 -0.11
CA ARG A 245 -3.26 1.95 1.13
C ARG A 245 -2.08 2.40 1.98
N ILE A 246 -0.95 2.74 1.36
CA ILE A 246 0.22 3.29 2.06
C ILE A 246 -0.10 4.66 2.64
N CYS A 247 -0.74 5.54 1.85
CA CYS A 247 -1.17 6.86 2.32
C CYS A 247 -2.15 6.77 3.50
N GLN A 248 -3.02 5.76 3.56
CA GLN A 248 -3.89 5.54 4.72
C GLN A 248 -3.09 5.30 6.00
N VAL A 249 -1.99 4.55 5.95
CA VAL A 249 -1.13 4.33 7.11
C VAL A 249 -0.35 5.59 7.47
N LEU A 250 0.26 6.24 6.49
CA LEU A 250 1.08 7.42 6.73
C LEU A 250 0.27 8.62 7.27
N ASN A 251 -0.99 8.75 6.84
CA ASN A 251 -1.89 9.83 7.27
C ASN A 251 -2.68 9.48 8.54
N GLU A 252 -2.62 8.24 9.01
CA GLU A 252 -3.32 7.86 10.25
C GLU A 252 -2.62 8.49 11.45
N GLU A 253 -3.37 9.17 12.30
CA GLU A 253 -2.85 9.77 13.52
C GLU A 253 -3.13 8.86 14.72
N SER A 254 -2.18 8.79 15.66
CA SER A 254 -2.37 8.03 16.90
C SER A 254 -3.49 8.66 17.71
N THR A 255 -4.46 7.84 18.12
CA THR A 255 -5.58 8.30 18.95
C THR A 255 -5.16 8.59 20.39
N VAL A 256 -4.06 7.98 20.84
CA VAL A 256 -3.49 8.17 22.18
C VAL A 256 -2.17 8.91 22.04
N THR A 257 -2.11 10.15 22.56
CA THR A 257 -0.94 11.01 22.48
C THR A 257 -0.64 11.61 23.86
N ASN A 258 0.60 12.04 24.07
CA ASN A 258 0.97 12.76 25.27
C ASN A 258 0.33 14.16 25.29
N PRO A 259 -0.12 14.66 26.48
CA PRO A 259 -0.56 16.04 26.61
C PRO A 259 0.62 17.02 26.44
N ALA A 260 0.31 18.31 26.27
CA ALA A 260 1.33 19.35 26.07
C ALA A 260 2.34 19.48 27.24
N ASN A 261 1.88 19.20 28.48
CA ASN A 261 2.70 19.24 29.69
C ASN A 261 2.51 17.92 30.47
N PRO A 262 3.14 16.82 30.05
CA PRO A 262 2.92 15.51 30.65
C PRO A 262 3.55 15.40 32.04
N ILE A 263 2.85 14.77 32.96
CA ILE A 263 3.36 14.43 34.30
C ILE A 263 4.24 13.18 34.16
N LYS A 264 5.47 13.24 34.71
CA LYS A 264 6.48 12.18 34.57
C LYS A 264 6.66 11.31 35.80
N GLU A 265 6.02 11.64 36.90
CA GLU A 265 6.13 10.89 38.16
C GLU A 265 4.77 10.35 38.58
N VAL A 266 4.72 9.05 38.85
CA VAL A 266 3.55 8.38 39.44
C VAL A 266 3.75 8.34 40.95
N ALA A 267 2.87 9.00 41.71
CA ALA A 267 3.04 9.18 43.14
C ALA A 267 2.93 7.86 43.94
N ASP A 268 1.95 7.01 43.59
CA ASP A 268 1.73 5.72 44.23
C ASP A 268 0.95 4.75 43.32
N GLY A 269 0.73 3.52 43.79
CA GLY A 269 0.00 2.48 43.05
C GLY A 269 -1.52 2.49 43.26
N SER A 270 -2.13 3.60 43.69
CA SER A 270 -3.56 3.70 43.82
C SER A 270 -4.24 3.85 42.44
N ILE A 271 -5.40 3.22 42.24
CA ILE A 271 -6.17 3.27 41.01
C ILE A 271 -7.60 3.63 41.31
N GLU A 272 -8.15 4.62 40.60
CA GLU A 272 -9.52 5.05 40.76
C GLU A 272 -10.21 5.15 39.38
N PHE A 273 -11.28 4.37 39.21
CA PHE A 273 -12.23 4.48 38.11
C PHE A 273 -13.39 5.31 38.59
N ASP A 274 -13.72 6.40 37.92
CA ASP A 274 -14.79 7.31 38.25
C ASP A 274 -15.75 7.48 37.06
N ASN A 275 -16.91 6.83 37.12
CA ASN A 275 -17.92 6.76 36.08
C ASN A 275 -17.33 6.40 34.68
N VAL A 276 -16.47 5.41 34.65
CA VAL A 276 -15.73 5.04 33.40
C VAL A 276 -16.60 4.24 32.47
N ASP A 277 -16.79 4.78 31.26
CA ASP A 277 -17.31 4.06 30.10
C ASP A 277 -16.20 3.77 29.10
N PHE A 278 -16.27 2.62 28.44
CA PHE A 278 -15.32 2.26 27.39
C PHE A 278 -15.95 1.55 26.22
N ARG A 279 -15.56 1.96 25.01
CA ARG A 279 -15.91 1.33 23.71
C ARG A 279 -14.66 1.16 22.85
N TYR A 280 -14.53 0.03 22.17
CA TYR A 280 -13.45 -0.18 21.19
C TYR A 280 -13.68 0.60 19.89
N SER A 281 -14.92 0.97 19.59
CA SER A 281 -15.30 1.75 18.40
C SER A 281 -16.46 2.66 18.72
N ASP A 282 -16.41 3.89 18.23
CA ASP A 282 -17.47 4.89 18.40
C ASP A 282 -18.82 4.45 17.79
N ASN A 283 -18.77 3.52 16.81
CA ASN A 283 -19.96 2.97 16.17
C ASN A 283 -20.60 1.81 16.95
N SER A 284 -20.05 1.41 18.10
CA SER A 284 -20.62 0.32 18.92
C SER A 284 -21.88 0.79 19.62
N GLU A 285 -23.01 0.07 19.45
CA GLU A 285 -24.28 0.40 20.08
C GLU A 285 -24.21 0.34 21.61
N LYS A 286 -23.39 -0.54 22.16
CA LYS A 286 -23.25 -0.72 23.62
C LYS A 286 -21.81 -0.55 24.07
N PRO A 287 -21.59 0.09 25.24
CA PRO A 287 -20.27 0.14 25.86
C PRO A 287 -19.82 -1.27 26.27
N VAL A 288 -18.52 -1.49 26.26
CA VAL A 288 -17.88 -2.71 26.79
C VAL A 288 -17.74 -2.63 28.29
N LEU A 289 -17.47 -1.44 28.82
CA LEU A 289 -17.54 -1.08 30.22
C LEU A 289 -18.55 0.05 30.35
N ASP A 290 -19.43 -0.04 31.34
CA ASP A 290 -20.55 0.86 31.55
C ASP A 290 -20.57 1.31 33.01
N ASN A 291 -20.37 2.61 33.25
CA ASN A 291 -20.40 3.27 34.54
C ASN A 291 -19.59 2.55 35.64
N ILE A 292 -18.33 2.24 35.34
CA ILE A 292 -17.44 1.56 36.28
C ILE A 292 -16.93 2.54 37.33
N ASN A 293 -17.22 2.21 38.60
CA ASN A 293 -16.78 2.94 39.78
C ASN A 293 -15.99 1.99 40.69
N LEU A 294 -14.67 2.18 40.83
CA LEU A 294 -13.78 1.30 41.59
C LEU A 294 -12.63 2.10 42.19
N LYS A 295 -12.35 1.88 43.49
CA LYS A 295 -11.17 2.44 44.16
C LYS A 295 -10.28 1.34 44.69
N ILE A 296 -9.03 1.33 44.26
CA ILE A 296 -7.98 0.42 44.70
C ILE A 296 -6.91 1.25 45.39
N ARG A 297 -6.56 0.93 46.62
CA ARG A 297 -5.49 1.61 47.36
C ARG A 297 -4.12 1.00 46.99
N SER A 298 -3.08 1.80 47.09
CA SER A 298 -1.73 1.33 46.90
C SER A 298 -1.42 0.14 47.83
N GLY A 299 -0.75 -0.92 47.28
CA GLY A 299 -0.44 -2.13 47.97
C GLY A 299 -1.56 -3.17 48.09
N MET A 300 -2.77 -2.90 47.60
CA MET A 300 -3.87 -3.88 47.58
C MET A 300 -3.68 -4.92 46.48
N THR A 301 -4.05 -6.18 46.77
CA THR A 301 -4.26 -7.21 45.75
C THR A 301 -5.76 -7.32 45.45
N VAL A 302 -6.14 -7.19 44.23
CA VAL A 302 -7.55 -7.19 43.75
C VAL A 302 -7.76 -8.36 42.80
N GLY A 303 -8.77 -9.20 43.10
CA GLY A 303 -9.21 -10.26 42.21
C GLY A 303 -10.40 -9.83 41.36
N ILE A 304 -10.28 -9.92 40.03
CA ILE A 304 -11.34 -9.63 39.07
C ILE A 304 -11.90 -10.95 38.54
N VAL A 305 -13.14 -11.28 38.90
CA VAL A 305 -13.79 -12.56 38.56
C VAL A 305 -14.98 -12.30 37.62
N GLY A 306 -15.18 -13.19 36.66
CA GLY A 306 -16.30 -13.09 35.71
C GLY A 306 -16.18 -14.09 34.58
N GLY A 307 -17.24 -14.33 33.86
CA GLY A 307 -17.29 -15.23 32.70
C GLY A 307 -16.44 -14.76 31.51
N THR A 308 -16.31 -15.62 30.52
CA THR A 308 -15.68 -15.24 29.23
C THR A 308 -16.50 -14.13 28.59
N GLY A 309 -15.84 -13.06 28.09
CA GLY A 309 -16.51 -11.93 27.46
C GLY A 309 -17.01 -10.85 28.45
N SER A 310 -16.73 -10.95 29.76
CA SER A 310 -17.13 -9.94 30.77
C SER A 310 -16.19 -8.74 30.87
N ALA A 311 -15.45 -8.43 29.84
CA ALA A 311 -14.59 -7.23 29.71
C ALA A 311 -13.46 -7.06 30.77
N LYS A 312 -13.05 -8.14 31.47
CA LYS A 312 -11.96 -8.08 32.47
C LYS A 312 -10.66 -7.55 31.89
N SER A 313 -10.28 -8.07 30.72
CA SER A 313 -9.05 -7.64 30.02
C SER A 313 -9.13 -6.20 29.58
N SER A 314 -10.31 -5.75 29.12
CA SER A 314 -10.53 -4.35 28.73
C SER A 314 -10.32 -3.40 29.91
N LEU A 315 -10.86 -3.74 31.08
CA LEU A 315 -10.66 -2.95 32.30
C LEU A 315 -9.16 -2.80 32.66
N VAL A 316 -8.43 -3.90 32.63
CA VAL A 316 -6.98 -3.90 32.98
C VAL A 316 -6.16 -3.14 31.94
N GLN A 317 -6.51 -3.22 30.66
CA GLN A 317 -5.80 -2.54 29.57
C GLN A 317 -5.93 -1.00 29.60
N LEU A 318 -6.92 -0.45 30.28
CA LEU A 318 -7.06 0.99 30.47
C LEU A 318 -6.02 1.55 31.45
N VAL A 319 -5.56 0.75 32.44
CA VAL A 319 -4.63 1.22 33.48
C VAL A 319 -3.26 1.68 32.89
N PRO A 320 -2.59 0.91 32.01
CA PRO A 320 -1.38 1.39 31.32
C PRO A 320 -1.70 2.31 30.12
N ARG A 321 -2.94 2.80 30.00
CA ARG A 321 -3.39 3.65 28.90
C ARG A 321 -3.07 3.04 27.52
N LEU A 322 -3.43 1.73 27.32
CA LEU A 322 -3.38 1.12 25.99
C LEU A 322 -4.53 1.60 25.13
N TYR A 323 -5.64 1.99 25.76
CA TYR A 323 -6.78 2.69 25.21
C TYR A 323 -7.16 3.84 26.14
N ASP A 324 -7.73 4.91 25.60
CA ASP A 324 -8.34 5.96 26.40
C ASP A 324 -9.80 5.60 26.76
N VAL A 325 -10.27 6.04 27.91
CA VAL A 325 -11.68 5.91 28.32
C VAL A 325 -12.58 6.73 27.41
N THR A 326 -13.78 6.25 27.09
CA THR A 326 -14.75 6.98 26.27
C THR A 326 -15.39 8.11 27.07
N ASP A 327 -15.81 7.82 28.31
CA ASP A 327 -16.37 8.77 29.26
C ASP A 327 -15.81 8.49 30.66
N GLY A 328 -15.91 9.48 31.56
CA GLY A 328 -15.42 9.39 32.93
C GLY A 328 -13.92 9.67 33.04
N SER A 329 -13.32 9.29 34.18
CA SER A 329 -11.90 9.45 34.46
C SER A 329 -11.30 8.21 35.10
N LEU A 330 -10.09 7.86 34.65
CA LEU A 330 -9.25 6.82 35.27
C LEU A 330 -8.00 7.47 35.85
N LYS A 331 -7.78 7.32 37.14
CA LYS A 331 -6.65 7.91 37.84
C LYS A 331 -5.71 6.82 38.37
N VAL A 332 -4.41 7.07 38.24
CA VAL A 332 -3.33 6.29 38.85
C VAL A 332 -2.51 7.24 39.71
N GLY A 333 -2.24 6.90 40.97
CA GLY A 333 -1.54 7.82 41.90
C GLY A 333 -2.26 9.16 42.08
N GLY A 334 -3.60 9.18 41.90
CA GLY A 334 -4.43 10.38 42.05
C GLY A 334 -4.50 11.30 40.82
N VAL A 335 -3.77 11.01 39.76
CA VAL A 335 -3.72 11.80 38.49
C VAL A 335 -4.37 11.01 37.36
N ASP A 336 -5.14 11.69 36.48
CA ASP A 336 -5.75 11.06 35.33
C ASP A 336 -4.67 10.49 34.39
N VAL A 337 -4.90 9.28 33.88
CA VAL A 337 -3.94 8.59 32.99
C VAL A 337 -3.65 9.39 31.71
N ARG A 338 -4.56 10.28 31.29
CA ARG A 338 -4.42 11.13 30.12
C ARG A 338 -3.42 12.30 30.33
N ASP A 339 -3.15 12.65 31.59
CA ASP A 339 -2.24 13.74 31.94
C ASP A 339 -0.77 13.28 32.10
N TYR A 340 -0.55 11.96 32.14
CA TYR A 340 0.79 11.38 32.23
C TYR A 340 1.52 11.37 30.90
N ASP A 341 2.86 11.40 30.98
CA ASP A 341 3.73 10.89 29.94
C ASP A 341 3.52 9.36 29.81
N MET A 342 3.26 8.88 28.60
CA MET A 342 2.94 7.47 28.38
C MET A 342 4.09 6.54 28.74
N GLU A 343 5.32 6.93 28.49
CA GLU A 343 6.51 6.14 28.84
C GLU A 343 6.64 6.06 30.37
N ALA A 344 6.56 7.21 31.05
CA ALA A 344 6.64 7.26 32.50
C ALA A 344 5.52 6.46 33.21
N LEU A 345 4.28 6.50 32.70
CA LEU A 345 3.18 5.71 33.24
C LEU A 345 3.43 4.19 33.02
N ARG A 346 3.83 3.78 31.81
CA ARG A 346 4.05 2.39 31.47
C ARG A 346 5.28 1.78 32.12
N ASP A 347 6.27 2.57 32.47
CA ASP A 347 7.42 2.13 33.26
C ASP A 347 7.04 1.74 34.71
N GLN A 348 5.93 2.31 35.21
CA GLN A 348 5.42 2.02 36.56
C GLN A 348 4.30 0.95 36.57
N VAL A 349 3.74 0.59 35.42
CA VAL A 349 2.63 -0.35 35.29
C VAL A 349 3.07 -1.58 34.48
N ALA A 350 3.48 -2.64 35.17
CA ALA A 350 3.78 -3.90 34.50
C ALA A 350 2.51 -4.69 34.17
N MET A 351 2.42 -5.21 32.95
CA MET A 351 1.27 -5.97 32.48
C MET A 351 1.72 -7.36 31.98
N VAL A 352 1.09 -8.41 32.48
CA VAL A 352 1.23 -9.78 31.96
C VAL A 352 0.04 -10.09 31.06
N LEU A 353 0.31 -10.28 29.77
CA LEU A 353 -0.73 -10.56 28.79
C LEU A 353 -1.20 -12.01 28.86
N GLN A 354 -2.44 -12.27 28.44
CA GLN A 354 -3.00 -13.63 28.35
C GLN A 354 -2.24 -14.49 27.32
N LYS A 355 -1.77 -13.88 26.24
CA LYS A 355 -0.97 -14.53 25.18
C LYS A 355 0.36 -13.81 25.07
N ASN A 356 1.40 -14.43 25.61
CA ASN A 356 2.76 -13.92 25.51
C ASN A 356 3.40 -14.40 24.20
N VAL A 357 4.02 -13.48 23.47
CA VAL A 357 4.76 -13.75 22.24
C VAL A 357 6.22 -13.44 22.50
N LEU A 358 7.11 -14.40 22.18
CA LEU A 358 8.55 -14.17 22.23
C LEU A 358 9.06 -13.68 20.88
N PHE A 359 9.96 -12.72 20.93
CA PHE A 359 10.66 -12.24 19.75
C PHE A 359 11.80 -13.20 19.36
N SER A 360 12.17 -13.21 18.09
CA SER A 360 13.31 -13.96 17.59
C SER A 360 14.59 -13.51 18.30
N GLY A 361 15.30 -14.46 18.90
CA GLY A 361 16.50 -14.21 19.69
C GLY A 361 16.64 -15.21 20.83
N THR A 362 17.52 -14.93 21.76
CA THR A 362 17.72 -15.74 22.96
C THR A 362 16.67 -15.44 24.02
N ILE A 363 16.44 -16.37 24.93
CA ILE A 363 15.58 -16.16 26.12
C ILE A 363 16.07 -14.94 26.92
N LYS A 364 17.38 -14.81 27.07
CA LYS A 364 18.00 -13.67 27.75
C LYS A 364 17.69 -12.33 27.11
N GLU A 365 17.72 -12.24 25.79
CA GLU A 365 17.35 -11.03 25.06
C GLU A 365 15.88 -10.70 25.27
N ASN A 366 15.00 -11.69 25.23
CA ASN A 366 13.58 -11.49 25.49
C ASN A 366 13.31 -11.01 26.93
N LEU A 367 14.00 -11.54 27.92
CA LEU A 367 13.86 -11.10 29.32
C LEU A 367 14.41 -9.69 29.55
N ARG A 368 15.38 -9.25 28.76
CA ARG A 368 15.94 -7.89 28.83
C ARG A 368 15.05 -6.80 28.23
N TRP A 369 13.90 -7.12 27.67
CA TRP A 369 12.96 -6.11 27.15
C TRP A 369 12.49 -5.13 28.24
N GLY A 370 12.32 -5.61 29.49
CA GLY A 370 11.97 -4.74 30.63
C GLY A 370 13.14 -3.91 31.17
N ASN A 371 14.39 -4.39 31.04
CA ASN A 371 15.60 -3.68 31.41
C ASN A 371 16.79 -4.12 30.56
N PRO A 372 17.18 -3.34 29.52
CA PRO A 372 18.29 -3.69 28.62
C PRO A 372 19.63 -3.90 29.34
N ASN A 373 19.82 -3.26 30.49
CA ASN A 373 21.05 -3.30 31.29
C ASN A 373 21.01 -4.35 32.42
N ALA A 374 19.99 -5.21 32.50
CA ALA A 374 19.87 -6.23 33.52
C ALA A 374 21.07 -7.18 33.51
N THR A 375 21.66 -7.40 34.69
CA THR A 375 22.74 -8.37 34.88
C THR A 375 22.22 -9.79 34.75
N GLN A 376 23.14 -10.78 34.63
CA GLN A 376 22.76 -12.18 34.57
C GLN A 376 22.04 -12.61 35.86
N GLU A 377 22.56 -12.19 37.03
CA GLU A 377 21.98 -12.48 38.32
C GLU A 377 20.57 -11.92 38.48
N GLN A 378 20.32 -10.70 38.02
CA GLN A 378 18.98 -10.08 38.02
C GLN A 378 17.99 -10.85 37.13
N ILE A 379 18.44 -11.33 35.98
CA ILE A 379 17.62 -12.16 35.09
C ILE A 379 17.27 -13.49 35.74
N GLU A 380 18.27 -14.17 36.38
CA GLU A 380 18.05 -15.43 37.05
C GLU A 380 17.15 -15.28 38.29
N GLN A 381 17.23 -14.14 38.99
CA GLN A 381 16.33 -13.83 40.11
C GLN A 381 14.88 -13.58 39.67
N ALA A 382 14.69 -13.05 38.44
CA ALA A 382 13.35 -12.77 37.89
C ALA A 382 12.64 -14.00 37.32
N CYS A 383 13.37 -15.12 37.07
CA CYS A 383 12.84 -16.39 36.59
C CYS A 383 12.54 -17.36 37.72
#